data_abf2fe74d6cc2a96db06a7bddb1c9abf
#
_entry.id   abf2fe74d6cc2a96db06a7bddb1c9abf
#
_cell.length_a   1.000
_cell.length_b   1.000
_cell.length_c   1.000
_cell.angle_alpha   90.00
_cell.angle_beta   90.00
_cell.angle_gamma   90.00
#
_symmetry.space_group_name_H-M   'P 1'
#
loop_
_entity.id
_entity.type
_entity.pdbx_description
1 polymer ?
#
loop_
_entity_poly.entity_id
_entity_poly.type
_entity_poly.pdbx_seq_one_letter_code
_entity_poly.pdbx_strand_id
1 'polypeptide(L)'
;MGSRRRALIISVGVFLFTCGSLRNGVLAEEPSAAAMRIVANYRIDLAAFNLGTFRFTTLLKGSNYEMRGEGHFSMLGGLLYDWRAITKNSGKVTNSGAEPAMYALSYGGGGESGQLRMSFDGGAVTQLSMTPKKTPNPKDIPITKEQLVGALDPMSAAFLLAHSDDSNGDLKVCEQRIPVFDGEWRFDLVLAPKRKVHIIKEAPTGYSGYAAVCQVRFKPISGYRSDDPNIKLMSHTDAIEVWLVSLPGTAMYVPYRIVLPTDVGSISATSTSFHVEGDRQTSLKTLSHP
;
A
#
# COMPACT_ATOMS: atom_id res chain seq x y z
N MET A 1 77.20 4.69 -31.05
CA MET A 1 78.39 5.47 -30.65
C MET A 1 78.06 6.22 -29.37
N GLY A 2 78.84 5.99 -28.36
CA GLY A 2 79.27 6.81 -27.23
C GLY A 2 78.26 6.72 -26.03
N SER A 3 78.53 5.92 -25.09
CA SER A 3 79.56 5.76 -24.04
C SER A 3 79.33 6.60 -22.80
N ARG A 4 79.13 5.85 -21.70
CA ARG A 4 79.65 6.03 -20.30
C ARG A 4 79.23 7.31 -19.55
N ARG A 5 78.93 7.30 -18.25
CA ARG A 5 79.67 6.73 -17.11
C ARG A 5 78.80 6.69 -15.83
N ARG A 6 79.12 5.76 -14.97
CA ARG A 6 78.71 5.52 -13.60
C ARG A 6 79.09 6.70 -12.69
N ALA A 7 78.27 6.93 -11.65
CA ALA A 7 78.72 7.36 -10.34
C ALA A 7 77.83 6.74 -9.21
N LEU A 8 78.54 6.00 -8.43
CA LEU A 8 78.08 5.33 -7.19
C LEU A 8 78.23 6.33 -6.03
N ILE A 9 77.20 6.64 -5.26
CA ILE A 9 77.41 7.27 -3.93
C ILE A 9 76.52 6.50 -2.93
N ILE A 10 77.21 5.89 -1.98
CA ILE A 10 76.75 5.27 -0.80
C ILE A 10 76.49 6.36 0.26
N SER A 11 75.32 6.36 0.91
CA SER A 11 75.17 7.01 2.22
C SER A 11 73.99 6.34 2.99
N VAL A 12 74.37 5.49 3.84
CA VAL A 12 74.16 5.42 5.30
C VAL A 12 72.73 5.82 5.80
N GLY A 13 72.14 4.83 6.39
CA GLY A 13 70.80 4.76 6.89
C GLY A 13 70.52 5.66 8.10
N VAL A 14 69.24 5.92 8.24
CA VAL A 14 68.58 6.15 9.56
C VAL A 14 67.28 5.41 9.52
N PHE A 15 67.21 4.33 10.27
CA PHE A 15 65.99 3.62 10.60
C PHE A 15 65.20 4.47 11.60
N LEU A 16 64.17 5.18 11.15
CA LEU A 16 63.13 5.72 12.01
C LEU A 16 61.98 4.73 12.03
N PHE A 17 61.84 4.00 13.12
CA PHE A 17 60.67 3.22 13.49
C PHE A 17 59.49 4.21 13.66
N THR A 18 58.66 4.38 12.65
CA THR A 18 57.36 4.98 12.82
C THR A 18 56.41 3.88 13.28
N CYS A 19 56.07 3.95 14.56
CA CYS A 19 54.99 3.17 15.17
C CYS A 19 53.66 3.52 14.45
N GLY A 20 53.30 2.70 13.45
CA GLY A 20 52.01 2.77 12.78
C GLY A 20 50.92 2.38 13.74
N SER A 21 50.19 3.37 14.26
CA SER A 21 48.93 3.15 14.98
C SER A 21 47.93 2.55 14.00
N LEU A 22 47.71 1.26 14.08
CA LEU A 22 46.56 0.59 13.49
C LEU A 22 45.28 1.21 14.10
N ARG A 23 44.75 2.23 13.44
CA ARG A 23 43.39 2.66 13.71
C ARG A 23 42.49 1.53 13.24
N ASN A 24 42.04 0.71 14.16
CA ASN A 24 40.86 -0.09 13.98
C ASN A 24 39.72 0.88 13.64
N GLY A 25 39.43 1.02 12.37
CA GLY A 25 38.19 1.67 11.90
C GLY A 25 37.06 0.77 12.40
N VAL A 26 36.48 1.14 13.52
CA VAL A 26 35.14 0.69 13.88
C VAL A 26 34.25 1.16 12.74
N LEU A 27 33.87 0.24 11.85
CA LEU A 27 32.78 0.48 10.92
C LEU A 27 31.60 0.83 11.82
N ALA A 28 31.25 2.10 11.87
CA ALA A 28 29.99 2.54 12.47
C ALA A 28 28.91 1.82 11.68
N GLU A 29 28.28 0.84 12.30
CA GLU A 29 27.08 0.20 11.80
C GLU A 29 26.07 1.34 11.65
N GLU A 30 25.68 1.63 10.40
CA GLU A 30 24.64 2.64 10.14
C GLU A 30 23.43 2.24 10.99
N PRO A 31 22.83 3.18 11.75
CA PRO A 31 21.68 2.86 12.59
C PRO A 31 20.62 2.25 11.68
N SER A 32 20.35 0.98 11.88
CA SER A 32 19.28 0.26 11.17
C SER A 32 18.02 1.09 11.29
N ALA A 33 17.50 1.56 10.14
CA ALA A 33 16.29 2.37 10.14
C ALA A 33 15.19 1.61 10.88
N ALA A 34 14.63 2.24 11.92
CA ALA A 34 13.62 1.62 12.79
C ALA A 34 12.50 1.04 11.92
N ALA A 35 12.23 -0.24 12.09
CA ALA A 35 11.17 -0.92 11.35
C ALA A 35 9.82 -0.64 12.03
N MET A 36 8.81 -0.31 11.25
CA MET A 36 7.43 -0.17 11.70
C MET A 36 6.57 -1.23 11.03
N ARG A 37 5.80 -1.96 11.82
CA ARG A 37 4.83 -2.94 11.33
C ARG A 37 3.43 -2.49 11.66
N ILE A 38 2.56 -2.45 10.66
CA ILE A 38 1.15 -2.09 10.77
C ILE A 38 0.34 -3.32 10.40
N VAL A 39 -0.61 -3.69 11.24
CA VAL A 39 -1.56 -4.77 10.96
C VAL A 39 -2.96 -4.23 11.14
N ALA A 40 -3.80 -4.37 10.10
CA ALA A 40 -5.22 -4.04 10.15
C ALA A 40 -6.05 -5.25 9.73
N ASN A 41 -7.08 -5.57 10.51
CA ASN A 41 -8.03 -6.61 10.19
C ASN A 41 -9.38 -5.98 9.87
N TYR A 42 -10.06 -6.52 8.86
CA TYR A 42 -11.34 -6.01 8.38
C TYR A 42 -12.37 -7.12 8.32
N ARG A 43 -13.61 -6.77 8.64
CA ARG A 43 -14.80 -7.55 8.32
C ARG A 43 -15.43 -6.97 7.06
N ILE A 44 -15.83 -7.86 6.14
CA ILE A 44 -16.48 -7.50 4.89
C ILE A 44 -17.94 -7.92 4.99
N ASP A 45 -18.84 -6.97 4.81
CA ASP A 45 -20.29 -7.22 4.90
C ASP A 45 -20.99 -6.73 3.63
N LEU A 46 -22.03 -7.45 3.18
CA LEU A 46 -23.02 -6.99 2.21
C LEU A 46 -24.32 -6.72 2.96
N ALA A 47 -24.69 -5.47 3.08
CA ALA A 47 -25.77 -5.05 3.97
C ALA A 47 -25.58 -5.61 5.39
N ALA A 48 -26.45 -6.53 5.83
CA ALA A 48 -26.35 -7.19 7.14
C ALA A 48 -25.63 -8.55 7.11
N PHE A 49 -25.22 -9.04 5.94
CA PHE A 49 -24.62 -10.36 5.80
C PHE A 49 -23.10 -10.28 5.79
N ASN A 50 -22.45 -11.06 6.68
CA ASN A 50 -21.00 -11.17 6.63
C ASN A 50 -20.57 -12.00 5.43
N LEU A 51 -19.69 -11.42 4.59
CA LEU A 51 -19.12 -12.06 3.42
C LEU A 51 -17.71 -12.59 3.68
N GLY A 52 -17.03 -12.14 4.75
CA GLY A 52 -15.68 -12.59 5.02
C GLY A 52 -14.81 -11.57 5.74
N THR A 53 -13.51 -11.80 5.65
CA THR A 53 -12.49 -11.01 6.32
C THR A 53 -11.35 -10.66 5.38
N PHE A 54 -10.66 -9.58 5.71
CA PHE A 54 -9.42 -9.19 5.04
C PHE A 54 -8.40 -8.73 6.09
N ARG A 55 -7.18 -9.24 6.00
CA ARG A 55 -6.05 -8.83 6.82
C ARG A 55 -5.03 -8.10 5.97
N PHE A 56 -4.61 -6.95 6.43
CA PHE A 56 -3.60 -6.12 5.79
C PHE A 56 -2.39 -6.00 6.73
N THR A 57 -1.21 -6.28 6.23
CA THR A 57 0.05 -6.14 6.97
C THR A 57 1.00 -5.30 6.15
N THR A 58 1.55 -4.23 6.74
CA THR A 58 2.59 -3.38 6.13
C THR A 58 3.83 -3.44 7.01
N LEU A 59 4.98 -3.61 6.39
CA LEU A 59 6.29 -3.45 7.00
C LEU A 59 6.99 -2.25 6.35
N LEU A 60 7.35 -1.27 7.15
CA LEU A 60 8.11 -0.08 6.74
C LEU A 60 9.52 -0.17 7.30
N LYS A 61 10.53 -0.01 6.45
CA LYS A 61 11.94 0.08 6.82
C LYS A 61 12.56 1.28 6.11
N GLY A 62 12.74 2.38 6.84
CA GLY A 62 13.10 3.65 6.22
C GLY A 62 12.02 4.07 5.21
N SER A 63 12.41 4.28 3.96
CA SER A 63 11.49 4.59 2.86
C SER A 63 10.90 3.36 2.17
N ASN A 64 11.40 2.15 2.43
CA ASN A 64 10.89 0.95 1.76
C ASN A 64 9.67 0.40 2.48
N TYR A 65 8.68 -0.05 1.71
CA TYR A 65 7.54 -0.79 2.24
C TYR A 65 7.40 -2.17 1.60
N GLU A 66 6.91 -3.10 2.39
CA GLU A 66 6.39 -4.40 1.96
C GLU A 66 5.00 -4.56 2.54
N MET A 67 4.03 -4.93 1.71
CA MET A 67 2.67 -5.17 2.17
C MET A 67 2.18 -6.55 1.78
N ARG A 68 1.30 -7.10 2.62
CA ARG A 68 0.62 -8.36 2.40
C ARG A 68 -0.85 -8.19 2.76
N GLY A 69 -1.72 -8.57 1.83
CA GLY A 69 -3.16 -8.69 2.04
C GLY A 69 -3.58 -10.15 2.00
N GLU A 70 -4.48 -10.56 2.90
CA GLU A 70 -5.04 -11.91 2.97
C GLU A 70 -6.55 -11.78 3.11
N GLY A 71 -7.28 -12.19 2.08
CA GLY A 71 -8.74 -12.20 2.03
C GLY A 71 -9.29 -13.62 2.15
N HIS A 72 -10.34 -13.79 2.95
CA HIS A 72 -11.15 -14.99 2.99
C HIS A 72 -12.61 -14.60 2.92
N PHE A 73 -13.27 -15.04 1.87
CA PHE A 73 -14.69 -14.75 1.60
C PHE A 73 -15.46 -16.06 1.59
N SER A 74 -16.53 -16.14 2.38
CA SER A 74 -17.35 -17.33 2.47
C SER A 74 -18.80 -16.97 2.73
N MET A 75 -19.73 -17.72 2.15
CA MET A 75 -21.17 -17.61 2.43
C MET A 75 -21.70 -18.93 3.00
N LEU A 76 -22.55 -18.85 4.01
CA LEU A 76 -23.14 -19.99 4.73
C LEU A 76 -22.09 -21.02 5.20
N GLY A 77 -20.99 -20.52 5.81
CA GLY A 77 -19.90 -21.39 6.29
C GLY A 77 -19.14 -22.12 5.20
N GLY A 78 -19.10 -21.57 3.98
CA GLY A 78 -18.41 -22.18 2.84
C GLY A 78 -19.28 -23.11 1.96
N LEU A 79 -20.54 -23.32 2.32
CA LEU A 79 -21.44 -24.20 1.55
C LEU A 79 -21.79 -23.65 0.16
N LEU A 80 -21.95 -22.31 0.04
CA LEU A 80 -22.28 -21.68 -1.24
C LEU A 80 -21.06 -21.06 -1.91
N TYR A 81 -20.10 -20.63 -1.12
CA TYR A 81 -18.96 -19.87 -1.63
C TYR A 81 -17.82 -19.90 -0.62
N ASP A 82 -16.62 -20.26 -1.06
CA ASP A 82 -15.36 -20.14 -0.29
C ASP A 82 -14.26 -19.68 -1.24
N TRP A 83 -13.75 -18.47 -1.02
CA TRP A 83 -12.69 -17.87 -1.81
C TRP A 83 -11.61 -17.27 -0.92
N ARG A 84 -10.38 -17.47 -1.36
CA ARG A 84 -9.20 -16.90 -0.70
C ARG A 84 -8.40 -16.10 -1.69
N ALA A 85 -7.85 -15.00 -1.22
CA ALA A 85 -6.98 -14.15 -2.00
C ALA A 85 -5.77 -13.74 -1.16
N ILE A 86 -4.60 -13.72 -1.78
CA ILE A 86 -3.36 -13.23 -1.18
C ILE A 86 -2.77 -12.20 -2.12
N THR A 87 -2.52 -11.00 -1.61
CA THR A 87 -1.78 -9.97 -2.30
C THR A 87 -0.42 -9.76 -1.66
N LYS A 88 0.58 -9.41 -2.45
CA LYS A 88 1.89 -8.96 -1.99
C LYS A 88 2.32 -7.81 -2.85
N ASN A 89 2.84 -6.76 -2.25
CA ASN A 89 3.51 -5.71 -2.98
C ASN A 89 4.69 -5.14 -2.21
N SER A 90 5.55 -4.44 -2.91
CA SER A 90 6.68 -3.72 -2.35
C SER A 90 6.95 -2.47 -3.16
N GLY A 91 7.61 -1.51 -2.53
CA GLY A 91 7.96 -0.25 -3.15
C GLY A 91 8.64 0.69 -2.17
N LYS A 92 8.59 1.98 -2.50
CA LYS A 92 9.14 3.06 -1.67
C LYS A 92 8.06 4.09 -1.36
N VAL A 93 8.18 4.71 -0.21
CA VAL A 93 7.45 5.91 0.16
C VAL A 93 8.34 7.11 -0.15
N THR A 94 7.82 8.05 -0.92
CA THR A 94 8.49 9.31 -1.26
C THR A 94 7.66 10.48 -0.79
N ASN A 95 8.15 11.69 -0.95
CA ASN A 95 7.39 12.90 -0.63
C ASN A 95 6.12 13.07 -1.50
N SER A 96 6.09 12.41 -2.67
CA SER A 96 4.94 12.42 -3.59
C SER A 96 3.94 11.28 -3.36
N GLY A 97 4.26 10.34 -2.47
CA GLY A 97 3.40 9.18 -2.18
C GLY A 97 4.10 7.84 -2.33
N ALA A 98 3.32 6.79 -2.56
CA ALA A 98 3.86 5.45 -2.78
C ALA A 98 4.38 5.28 -4.22
N GLU A 99 5.57 4.71 -4.35
CA GLU A 99 6.17 4.28 -5.62
C GLU A 99 6.31 2.76 -5.60
N PRO A 100 5.37 2.02 -6.22
CA PRO A 100 5.43 0.58 -6.27
C PRO A 100 6.61 0.08 -7.10
N ALA A 101 7.18 -1.07 -6.71
CA ALA A 101 8.16 -1.81 -7.48
C ALA A 101 7.58 -3.13 -8.01
N MET A 102 6.72 -3.77 -7.21
CA MET A 102 6.11 -5.05 -7.55
C MET A 102 4.74 -5.19 -6.89
N TYR A 103 3.81 -5.81 -7.61
CA TYR A 103 2.52 -6.26 -7.09
C TYR A 103 2.24 -7.69 -7.57
N ALA A 104 1.71 -8.52 -6.69
CA ALA A 104 1.24 -9.86 -7.02
C ALA A 104 -0.07 -10.16 -6.29
N LEU A 105 -0.99 -10.79 -7.00
CA LEU A 105 -2.25 -11.33 -6.48
C LEU A 105 -2.33 -12.80 -6.84
N SER A 106 -2.72 -13.64 -5.90
CA SER A 106 -3.16 -15.01 -6.14
C SER A 106 -4.50 -15.21 -5.45
N TYR A 107 -5.39 -15.88 -6.13
CA TYR A 107 -6.72 -16.19 -5.60
C TYR A 107 -7.16 -17.58 -5.99
N GLY A 108 -8.08 -18.14 -5.23
CA GLY A 108 -8.68 -19.43 -5.54
C GLY A 108 -9.89 -19.74 -4.67
N GLY A 109 -10.81 -20.53 -5.25
CA GLY A 109 -12.05 -20.96 -4.60
C GLY A 109 -13.10 -21.33 -5.65
N GLY A 110 -14.12 -22.10 -5.26
CA GLY A 110 -15.21 -22.47 -6.14
C GLY A 110 -14.79 -23.25 -7.42
N GLY A 111 -13.62 -23.88 -7.41
CA GLY A 111 -13.06 -24.56 -8.60
C GLY A 111 -12.27 -23.66 -9.55
N GLU A 112 -12.17 -22.37 -9.26
CA GLU A 112 -11.40 -21.39 -10.04
C GLU A 112 -10.17 -20.92 -9.27
N SER A 113 -9.11 -20.57 -9.99
CA SER A 113 -7.93 -19.95 -9.41
C SER A 113 -7.23 -19.04 -10.42
N GLY A 114 -6.48 -18.08 -9.92
CA GLY A 114 -5.73 -17.18 -10.78
C GLY A 114 -4.57 -16.49 -10.07
N GLN A 115 -3.72 -15.92 -10.90
CA GLN A 115 -2.55 -15.17 -10.48
C GLN A 115 -2.36 -13.96 -11.38
N LEU A 116 -1.93 -12.86 -10.77
CA LEU A 116 -1.54 -11.64 -11.45
C LEU A 116 -0.21 -11.17 -10.87
N ARG A 117 0.69 -10.68 -11.72
CA ARG A 117 1.94 -10.03 -11.32
C ARG A 117 2.17 -8.80 -12.17
N MET A 118 2.55 -7.71 -11.52
CA MET A 118 2.98 -6.47 -12.15
C MET A 118 4.34 -6.07 -11.62
N SER A 119 5.20 -5.57 -12.52
CA SER A 119 6.45 -4.91 -12.16
C SER A 119 6.38 -3.45 -12.56
N PHE A 120 7.02 -2.60 -11.77
CA PHE A 120 7.04 -1.15 -11.98
C PHE A 120 8.49 -0.70 -12.06
N ASP A 121 8.76 0.27 -12.93
CA ASP A 121 10.05 0.95 -13.04
C ASP A 121 9.82 2.38 -13.51
N GLY A 122 10.53 3.34 -12.90
CA GLY A 122 10.38 4.75 -13.21
C GLY A 122 8.95 5.28 -13.04
N GLY A 123 8.19 4.72 -12.09
CA GLY A 123 6.80 5.10 -11.85
C GLY A 123 5.80 4.61 -12.90
N ALA A 124 6.19 3.63 -13.74
CA ALA A 124 5.30 3.06 -14.76
C ALA A 124 5.23 1.53 -14.63
N VAL A 125 4.08 0.96 -15.01
CA VAL A 125 3.95 -0.50 -15.15
C VAL A 125 4.74 -0.95 -16.37
N THR A 126 5.75 -1.80 -16.15
CA THR A 126 6.66 -2.27 -17.21
C THR A 126 6.37 -3.71 -17.63
N GLN A 127 5.84 -4.52 -16.71
CA GLN A 127 5.49 -5.91 -16.99
C GLN A 127 4.15 -6.26 -16.36
N LEU A 128 3.37 -7.06 -17.07
CA LEU A 128 2.10 -7.63 -16.61
C LEU A 128 2.05 -9.11 -17.01
N SER A 129 1.79 -9.97 -16.05
CA SER A 129 1.54 -11.40 -16.25
C SER A 129 0.28 -11.80 -15.52
N MET A 130 -0.62 -12.52 -16.20
CA MET A 130 -1.90 -12.98 -15.66
C MET A 130 -2.16 -14.42 -16.06
N THR A 131 -2.66 -15.22 -15.13
CA THR A 131 -3.12 -16.60 -15.35
C THR A 131 -4.45 -16.81 -14.63
N PRO A 132 -5.52 -17.24 -15.31
CA PRO A 132 -5.62 -17.40 -16.77
C PRO A 132 -5.46 -16.04 -17.48
N LYS A 133 -5.02 -16.06 -18.73
CA LYS A 133 -4.95 -14.83 -19.54
C LYS A 133 -6.36 -14.31 -19.80
N LYS A 134 -6.54 -13.00 -19.64
CA LYS A 134 -7.80 -12.33 -20.01
C LYS A 134 -8.09 -12.59 -21.50
N THR A 135 -9.29 -13.07 -21.80
CA THR A 135 -9.76 -13.17 -23.17
C THR A 135 -10.05 -11.77 -23.71
N PRO A 136 -9.41 -11.35 -24.80
CA PRO A 136 -9.69 -10.05 -25.40
C PRO A 136 -11.16 -9.91 -25.79
N ASN A 137 -11.77 -8.77 -25.42
CA ASN A 137 -13.12 -8.44 -25.84
C ASN A 137 -13.06 -7.19 -26.73
N PRO A 138 -13.64 -7.21 -27.95
CA PRO A 138 -13.64 -6.06 -28.87
C PRO A 138 -14.31 -4.80 -28.29
N LYS A 139 -15.14 -4.94 -27.25
CA LYS A 139 -15.80 -3.82 -26.57
C LYS A 139 -14.97 -3.24 -25.42
N ASP A 140 -13.82 -3.86 -25.08
CA ASP A 140 -12.94 -3.31 -24.07
C ASP A 140 -12.27 -2.04 -24.58
N ILE A 141 -12.25 -0.99 -23.77
CA ILE A 141 -11.50 0.24 -24.06
C ILE A 141 -10.01 -0.10 -23.91
N PRO A 142 -9.19 0.06 -24.98
CA PRO A 142 -7.78 -0.31 -24.93
C PRO A 142 -6.99 0.49 -23.89
N ILE A 143 -6.07 -0.17 -23.21
CA ILE A 143 -5.12 0.47 -22.30
C ILE A 143 -3.91 0.92 -23.10
N THR A 144 -3.50 2.19 -22.95
CA THR A 144 -2.29 2.73 -23.57
C THR A 144 -1.13 2.75 -22.56
N LYS A 145 0.10 2.81 -23.08
CA LYS A 145 1.29 2.87 -22.22
C LYS A 145 1.33 4.15 -21.37
N GLU A 146 0.87 5.25 -21.90
CA GLU A 146 0.82 6.55 -21.24
C GLU A 146 -0.11 6.53 -20.03
N GLN A 147 -1.18 5.74 -20.09
CA GLN A 147 -2.12 5.58 -18.99
C GLN A 147 -1.54 4.76 -17.81
N LEU A 148 -0.48 3.99 -18.06
CA LEU A 148 0.21 3.18 -17.05
C LEU A 148 1.33 3.95 -16.33
N VAL A 149 1.67 5.15 -16.80
CA VAL A 149 2.61 6.04 -16.10
C VAL A 149 1.94 6.67 -14.89
N GLY A 150 2.57 6.59 -13.74
CA GLY A 150 2.06 7.09 -12.47
C GLY A 150 0.91 6.26 -11.86
N ALA A 151 0.53 5.13 -12.48
CA ALA A 151 -0.50 4.26 -11.94
C ALA A 151 0.05 3.42 -10.77
N LEU A 152 -0.76 3.30 -9.71
CA LEU A 152 -0.48 2.49 -8.53
C LEU A 152 -1.19 1.15 -8.63
N ASP A 153 -0.64 0.12 -8.01
CA ASP A 153 -1.39 -1.10 -7.72
C ASP A 153 -2.44 -0.86 -6.60
N PRO A 154 -3.46 -1.73 -6.46
CA PRO A 154 -4.53 -1.54 -5.49
C PRO A 154 -4.07 -1.47 -4.03
N MET A 155 -2.97 -2.14 -3.67
CA MET A 155 -2.44 -2.14 -2.31
C MET A 155 -1.68 -0.84 -2.02
N SER A 156 -0.84 -0.38 -2.97
CA SER A 156 -0.17 0.91 -2.87
C SER A 156 -1.16 2.07 -2.87
N ALA A 157 -2.27 1.96 -3.62
CA ALA A 157 -3.34 2.94 -3.63
C ALA A 157 -4.07 3.08 -2.27
N ALA A 158 -4.07 2.05 -1.44
CA ALA A 158 -4.63 2.10 -0.09
C ALA A 158 -3.67 2.76 0.93
N PHE A 159 -2.44 3.03 0.53
CA PHE A 159 -1.40 3.63 1.35
C PHE A 159 -1.41 5.14 1.18
N LEU A 160 -2.25 5.83 1.93
CA LEU A 160 -2.40 7.27 1.84
C LEU A 160 -1.48 7.97 2.83
N LEU A 161 -0.69 8.91 2.34
CA LEU A 161 0.11 9.80 3.16
C LEU A 161 -0.63 11.11 3.37
N ALA A 162 -0.72 11.54 4.62
CA ALA A 162 -1.12 12.88 4.93
C ALA A 162 0.11 13.78 5.02
N HIS A 163 0.03 14.93 4.39
CA HIS A 163 1.06 15.98 4.49
C HIS A 163 0.75 16.97 5.60
N SER A 164 -0.20 16.68 6.50
CA SER A 164 -0.55 17.54 7.61
C SER A 164 -0.18 16.92 8.95
N ASP A 165 0.40 17.72 9.84
CA ASP A 165 0.71 17.36 11.22
C ASP A 165 -0.57 17.20 12.08
N ASP A 166 -1.74 17.46 11.52
CA ASP A 166 -3.01 17.40 12.23
C ASP A 166 -3.58 15.97 12.23
N SER A 167 -3.20 15.21 13.26
CA SER A 167 -3.68 13.85 13.53
C SER A 167 -5.17 13.75 13.87
N ASN A 168 -5.91 14.85 13.82
CA ASN A 168 -7.27 14.94 14.38
C ASN A 168 -8.37 14.86 13.31
N GLY A 169 -8.22 14.02 12.29
CA GLY A 169 -9.22 13.82 11.24
C GLY A 169 -9.28 14.99 10.26
N ASP A 170 -8.11 15.51 9.86
CA ASP A 170 -8.02 16.57 8.86
C ASP A 170 -8.59 16.11 7.52
N LEU A 171 -9.57 16.86 7.02
CA LEU A 171 -10.24 16.57 5.75
C LEU A 171 -9.36 16.80 4.52
N LYS A 172 -8.20 17.49 4.65
CA LYS A 172 -7.24 17.63 3.55
C LYS A 172 -6.71 16.31 3.02
N VAL A 173 -6.67 15.25 3.86
CA VAL A 173 -6.35 13.90 3.40
C VAL A 173 -7.28 13.41 2.30
N CYS A 174 -8.49 13.96 2.20
CA CYS A 174 -9.45 13.64 1.15
C CYS A 174 -9.21 14.40 -0.18
N GLU A 175 -8.30 15.35 -0.23
CA GLU A 175 -8.03 16.14 -1.45
C GLU A 175 -7.00 15.43 -2.33
N GLN A 176 -7.33 14.22 -2.81
CA GLN A 176 -6.40 13.37 -3.54
C GLN A 176 -7.05 12.76 -4.79
N ARG A 177 -6.22 12.56 -5.80
CA ARG A 177 -6.52 11.73 -6.97
C ARG A 177 -5.53 10.60 -7.01
N ILE A 178 -6.03 9.38 -6.97
CA ILE A 178 -5.23 8.15 -6.89
C ILE A 178 -5.42 7.40 -8.20
N PRO A 179 -4.40 7.40 -9.08
CA PRO A 179 -4.44 6.63 -10.31
C PRO A 179 -4.16 5.15 -10.02
N VAL A 180 -5.09 4.26 -10.36
CA VAL A 180 -5.00 2.83 -10.05
C VAL A 180 -4.99 2.02 -11.33
N PHE A 181 -4.15 0.99 -11.37
CA PHE A 181 -4.20 -0.10 -12.33
C PHE A 181 -4.17 -1.43 -11.57
N ASP A 182 -5.23 -2.22 -11.71
CA ASP A 182 -5.38 -3.49 -11.01
C ASP A 182 -4.91 -4.72 -11.81
N GLY A 183 -4.39 -4.48 -13.01
CA GLY A 183 -3.96 -5.48 -13.97
C GLY A 183 -4.97 -5.68 -15.13
N GLU A 184 -6.21 -5.27 -14.94
CA GLU A 184 -7.25 -5.32 -15.97
C GLU A 184 -7.85 -3.94 -16.28
N TRP A 185 -8.10 -3.14 -15.25
CA TRP A 185 -8.75 -1.84 -15.35
C TRP A 185 -7.82 -0.72 -14.93
N ARG A 186 -7.82 0.34 -15.71
CA ARG A 186 -7.19 1.61 -15.35
C ARG A 186 -8.29 2.59 -14.95
N PHE A 187 -8.24 3.08 -13.74
CA PHE A 187 -9.21 4.02 -13.19
C PHE A 187 -8.56 4.98 -12.20
N ASP A 188 -9.22 6.10 -11.94
CA ASP A 188 -8.84 7.00 -10.87
C ASP A 188 -9.87 6.95 -9.75
N LEU A 189 -9.39 6.99 -8.52
CA LEU A 189 -10.18 7.30 -7.34
C LEU A 189 -9.96 8.77 -7.02
N VAL A 190 -11.00 9.58 -7.16
CA VAL A 190 -10.94 11.01 -6.82
C VAL A 190 -11.65 11.20 -5.49
N LEU A 191 -10.85 11.48 -4.46
CA LEU A 191 -11.36 11.74 -3.12
C LEU A 191 -11.74 13.21 -2.98
N ALA A 192 -12.79 13.47 -2.23
CA ALA A 192 -13.21 14.82 -1.85
C ALA A 192 -13.66 14.84 -0.39
N PRO A 193 -13.40 15.93 0.35
CA PRO A 193 -13.88 16.09 1.72
C PRO A 193 -15.41 15.96 1.80
N LYS A 194 -15.91 15.16 2.76
CA LYS A 194 -17.36 15.03 2.99
C LYS A 194 -17.75 15.47 4.39
N ARG A 195 -17.20 14.86 5.42
CA ARG A 195 -17.45 15.20 6.82
C ARG A 195 -16.39 14.62 7.74
N LYS A 196 -16.31 15.18 8.95
CA LYS A 196 -15.53 14.63 10.07
C LYS A 196 -16.49 13.89 10.98
N VAL A 197 -16.11 12.71 11.45
CA VAL A 197 -16.92 11.88 12.37
C VAL A 197 -16.09 11.54 13.58
N HIS A 198 -16.68 11.69 14.76
CA HIS A 198 -16.10 11.20 16.01
C HIS A 198 -16.61 9.77 16.26
N ILE A 199 -15.70 8.81 16.20
CA ILE A 199 -15.97 7.40 16.48
C ILE A 199 -15.80 7.20 17.99
N ILE A 200 -16.85 6.78 18.67
CA ILE A 200 -16.84 6.54 20.11
C ILE A 200 -16.88 5.05 20.33
N LYS A 201 -15.73 4.45 20.61
CA LYS A 201 -15.53 3.07 21.11
C LYS A 201 -16.49 2.03 20.50
N GLU A 202 -16.68 2.11 19.17
CA GLU A 202 -17.54 1.19 18.46
C GLU A 202 -16.93 -0.22 18.39
N ALA A 203 -17.72 -1.23 18.81
CA ALA A 203 -17.40 -2.61 18.49
C ALA A 203 -17.41 -2.80 16.95
N PRO A 204 -16.49 -3.63 16.39
CA PRO A 204 -15.59 -4.54 17.10
C PRO A 204 -14.20 -3.98 17.40
N THR A 205 -13.82 -2.80 16.89
CA THR A 205 -12.42 -2.30 16.97
C THR A 205 -12.04 -1.77 18.34
N GLY A 206 -13.01 -1.29 19.12
CA GLY A 206 -12.72 -0.47 20.30
C GLY A 206 -12.04 0.86 19.97
N TYR A 207 -11.95 1.25 18.67
CA TYR A 207 -11.37 2.51 18.26
C TYR A 207 -12.19 3.69 18.76
N SER A 208 -11.51 4.72 19.25
CA SER A 208 -12.11 6.00 19.63
C SER A 208 -11.23 7.12 19.07
N GLY A 209 -11.83 8.05 18.36
CA GLY A 209 -11.10 9.16 17.73
C GLY A 209 -11.85 9.72 16.53
N TYR A 210 -11.20 10.64 15.82
CA TYR A 210 -11.80 11.24 14.65
C TYR A 210 -11.44 10.50 13.37
N ALA A 211 -12.42 10.37 12.47
CA ALA A 211 -12.23 9.93 11.10
C ALA A 211 -12.55 11.05 10.12
N ALA A 212 -11.70 11.22 9.12
CA ALA A 212 -12.00 11.99 7.93
C ALA A 212 -12.82 11.12 6.98
N VAL A 213 -14.04 11.49 6.71
CA VAL A 213 -14.90 10.79 5.72
C VAL A 213 -14.74 11.48 4.38
N CYS A 214 -14.17 10.76 3.44
CA CYS A 214 -14.00 11.21 2.07
C CYS A 214 -15.09 10.58 1.19
N GLN A 215 -15.72 11.38 0.35
CA GLN A 215 -16.46 10.89 -0.80
C GLN A 215 -15.45 10.43 -1.85
N VAL A 216 -15.70 9.29 -2.48
CA VAL A 216 -14.85 8.77 -3.54
C VAL A 216 -15.63 8.72 -4.85
N ARG A 217 -15.09 9.33 -5.90
CA ARG A 217 -15.59 9.20 -7.26
C ARG A 217 -14.72 8.24 -8.04
N PHE A 218 -15.31 7.16 -8.50
CA PHE A 218 -14.68 6.23 -9.42
C PHE A 218 -14.71 6.79 -10.84
N LYS A 219 -13.56 7.00 -11.43
CA LYS A 219 -13.41 7.47 -12.81
C LYS A 219 -12.76 6.37 -13.64
N PRO A 220 -13.54 5.56 -14.38
CA PRO A 220 -13.01 4.54 -15.26
C PRO A 220 -12.29 5.19 -16.45
N ILE A 221 -11.15 4.64 -16.86
CA ILE A 221 -10.33 5.18 -17.94
C ILE A 221 -10.22 4.18 -19.09
N SER A 222 -9.79 2.94 -18.82
CA SER A 222 -9.62 1.92 -19.85
C SER A 222 -9.54 0.51 -19.24
N GLY A 223 -9.55 -0.53 -20.09
CA GLY A 223 -9.47 -1.94 -19.70
C GLY A 223 -10.83 -2.59 -19.46
N TYR A 224 -11.89 -1.83 -19.38
CA TYR A 224 -13.27 -2.28 -19.13
C TYR A 224 -14.15 -2.18 -20.38
N ARG A 225 -15.29 -2.88 -20.36
CA ARG A 225 -16.29 -2.77 -21.40
C ARG A 225 -17.12 -1.50 -21.20
N SER A 226 -17.30 -0.73 -22.26
CA SER A 226 -18.08 0.51 -22.23
C SER A 226 -19.55 0.32 -21.87
N ASP A 227 -20.10 -0.88 -22.06
CA ASP A 227 -21.47 -1.26 -21.75
C ASP A 227 -21.64 -1.98 -20.38
N ASP A 228 -20.57 -2.12 -19.60
CA ASP A 228 -20.61 -2.81 -18.29
C ASP A 228 -21.50 -2.05 -17.29
N PRO A 229 -22.57 -2.69 -16.76
CA PRO A 229 -23.49 -2.05 -15.85
C PRO A 229 -22.87 -1.68 -14.49
N ASN A 230 -21.89 -2.46 -14.01
CA ASN A 230 -21.20 -2.18 -12.74
C ASN A 230 -20.32 -0.95 -12.87
N ILE A 231 -19.62 -0.79 -13.99
CA ILE A 231 -18.84 0.41 -14.30
C ILE A 231 -19.75 1.64 -14.35
N LYS A 232 -20.92 1.53 -14.98
CA LYS A 232 -21.91 2.61 -15.02
C LYS A 232 -22.41 2.96 -13.62
N LEU A 233 -22.77 1.96 -12.82
CA LEU A 233 -23.21 2.18 -11.43
C LEU A 233 -22.13 2.90 -10.62
N MET A 234 -20.89 2.39 -10.63
CA MET A 234 -19.78 2.95 -9.86
C MET A 234 -19.38 4.35 -10.31
N SER A 235 -19.45 4.64 -11.62
CA SER A 235 -19.05 5.95 -12.16
C SER A 235 -20.08 7.06 -11.94
N HIS A 236 -21.35 6.72 -11.69
CA HIS A 236 -22.44 7.68 -11.51
C HIS A 236 -22.92 7.82 -10.06
N THR A 237 -22.39 7.03 -9.14
CA THR A 237 -22.76 7.11 -7.72
C THR A 237 -21.88 8.09 -6.94
N ASP A 238 -22.51 8.83 -6.03
CA ASP A 238 -21.84 9.65 -5.01
C ASP A 238 -21.80 8.97 -3.64
N ALA A 239 -22.19 7.68 -3.57
CA ALA A 239 -22.33 6.95 -2.32
C ALA A 239 -21.07 6.14 -1.91
N ILE A 240 -20.00 6.17 -2.71
CA ILE A 240 -18.73 5.56 -2.32
C ILE A 240 -18.06 6.43 -1.26
N GLU A 241 -17.76 5.82 -0.11
CA GLU A 241 -17.07 6.52 0.99
C GLU A 241 -15.85 5.73 1.45
N VAL A 242 -14.80 6.46 1.84
CA VAL A 242 -13.72 5.94 2.67
C VAL A 242 -13.59 6.77 3.94
N TRP A 243 -13.54 6.12 5.08
CA TRP A 243 -13.34 6.72 6.39
C TRP A 243 -11.90 6.51 6.79
N LEU A 244 -11.12 7.57 6.86
CA LEU A 244 -9.70 7.54 7.13
C LEU A 244 -9.42 7.93 8.57
N VAL A 245 -8.63 7.13 9.28
CA VAL A 245 -8.15 7.43 10.63
C VAL A 245 -6.64 7.55 10.61
N SER A 246 -6.11 8.54 11.33
CA SER A 246 -4.66 8.71 11.45
C SER A 246 -4.05 7.64 12.36
N LEU A 247 -2.87 7.17 12.01
CA LEU A 247 -2.08 6.29 12.88
C LEU A 247 -1.25 7.14 13.84
N PRO A 248 -1.39 6.93 15.17
CA PRO A 248 -0.65 7.71 16.16
C PRO A 248 0.86 7.71 15.92
N GLY A 249 1.48 8.88 16.01
CA GLY A 249 2.93 9.06 15.86
C GLY A 249 3.44 8.93 14.42
N THR A 250 2.54 8.94 13.43
CA THR A 250 2.88 8.87 11.99
C THR A 250 2.11 9.93 11.20
N ALA A 251 2.60 10.24 9.99
CA ALA A 251 1.85 11.04 9.00
C ALA A 251 0.95 10.14 8.10
N MET A 252 0.52 8.99 8.60
CA MET A 252 -0.18 7.99 7.80
C MET A 252 -1.63 7.87 8.22
N TYR A 253 -2.50 7.69 7.24
CA TYR A 253 -3.89 7.34 7.43
C TYR A 253 -4.16 5.93 6.92
N VAL A 254 -5.05 5.24 7.61
CA VAL A 254 -5.54 3.92 7.19
C VAL A 254 -7.06 3.94 7.08
N PRO A 255 -7.63 3.15 6.17
CA PRO A 255 -9.08 3.01 6.09
C PRO A 255 -9.63 2.37 7.37
N TYR A 256 -10.50 3.09 8.07
CA TYR A 256 -11.33 2.52 9.14
C TYR A 256 -12.54 1.80 8.55
N ARG A 257 -13.16 2.42 7.53
CA ARG A 257 -14.32 1.87 6.83
C ARG A 257 -14.30 2.27 5.37
N ILE A 258 -14.66 1.34 4.50
CA ILE A 258 -14.90 1.58 3.07
C ILE A 258 -16.34 1.17 2.79
N VAL A 259 -17.09 1.97 2.04
CA VAL A 259 -18.47 1.68 1.64
C VAL A 259 -18.58 1.77 0.13
N LEU A 260 -19.08 0.70 -0.49
CA LEU A 260 -19.30 0.58 -1.92
C LEU A 260 -20.78 0.23 -2.16
N PRO A 261 -21.57 1.10 -2.82
CA PRO A 261 -22.94 0.75 -3.17
C PRO A 261 -22.96 -0.30 -4.28
N THR A 262 -23.92 -1.21 -4.21
CA THR A 262 -24.25 -2.15 -5.26
C THR A 262 -25.76 -2.13 -5.50
N ASP A 263 -26.22 -2.78 -6.55
CA ASP A 263 -27.65 -2.91 -6.88
C ASP A 263 -28.44 -3.73 -5.84
N VAL A 264 -27.76 -4.56 -5.06
CA VAL A 264 -28.36 -5.43 -4.02
C VAL A 264 -28.09 -4.94 -2.59
N GLY A 265 -27.53 -3.75 -2.44
CA GLY A 265 -27.17 -3.16 -1.14
C GLY A 265 -25.76 -2.59 -1.14
N SER A 266 -25.24 -2.25 0.04
CA SER A 266 -23.87 -1.74 0.15
C SER A 266 -22.92 -2.83 0.68
N ILE A 267 -21.78 -2.98 -0.02
CA ILE A 267 -20.63 -3.70 0.53
C ILE A 267 -19.86 -2.74 1.43
N SER A 268 -19.51 -3.19 2.63
CA SER A 268 -18.64 -2.44 3.52
C SER A 268 -17.49 -3.29 4.03
N ALA A 269 -16.29 -2.68 4.05
CA ALA A 269 -15.15 -3.21 4.76
C ALA A 269 -14.94 -2.35 5.99
N THR A 270 -15.11 -2.91 7.19
CA THR A 270 -14.94 -2.19 8.45
C THR A 270 -13.81 -2.81 9.24
N SER A 271 -12.86 -1.98 9.70
CA SER A 271 -11.75 -2.46 10.52
C SER A 271 -12.26 -3.05 11.84
N THR A 272 -11.69 -4.19 12.19
CA THR A 272 -11.94 -4.88 13.47
C THR A 272 -10.79 -4.72 14.45
N SER A 273 -9.60 -4.38 13.97
CA SER A 273 -8.46 -4.03 14.82
C SER A 273 -7.36 -3.33 14.01
N PHE A 274 -6.59 -2.46 14.70
CA PHE A 274 -5.34 -1.87 14.22
C PHE A 274 -4.24 -2.12 15.25
N HIS A 275 -3.07 -2.54 14.78
CA HIS A 275 -1.86 -2.68 15.60
C HIS A 275 -0.69 -2.02 14.88
N VAL A 276 0.05 -1.19 15.61
CA VAL A 276 1.30 -0.60 15.14
C VAL A 276 2.40 -1.05 16.08
N GLU A 277 3.39 -1.76 15.54
CA GLU A 277 4.57 -2.25 16.24
C GLU A 277 5.78 -1.50 15.67
N GLY A 278 6.58 -0.87 16.51
CA GLY A 278 7.81 -0.19 16.09
C GLY A 278 8.97 -0.55 17.00
N ASP A 279 10.21 -0.44 16.51
CA ASP A 279 11.44 -0.80 17.21
C ASP A 279 11.77 0.13 18.40
N ARG A 280 11.10 1.25 18.55
CA ARG A 280 11.09 2.00 19.81
C ARG A 280 9.99 1.41 20.69
N GLN A 281 10.39 0.86 21.82
CA GLN A 281 9.52 0.52 22.96
C GLN A 281 8.62 1.70 23.35
N THR A 282 7.65 2.00 22.55
CA THR A 282 6.45 2.70 22.96
C THR A 282 5.39 1.62 22.96
N SER A 283 5.34 0.89 24.08
CA SER A 283 4.10 0.22 24.50
C SER A 283 2.99 1.23 24.24
N LEU A 284 2.32 1.10 23.09
CA LEU A 284 0.98 1.63 22.99
C LEU A 284 0.17 0.83 24.00
N LYS A 285 0.15 1.33 25.23
CA LYS A 285 -0.88 0.98 26.19
C LYS A 285 -2.15 0.93 25.36
N THR A 286 -2.72 -0.27 25.24
CA THR A 286 -4.13 -0.43 25.03
C THR A 286 -4.80 0.72 25.74
N LEU A 287 -5.40 1.66 25.01
CA LEU A 287 -6.12 2.77 25.61
C LEU A 287 -7.36 2.21 26.30
N SER A 288 -7.13 1.47 27.38
CA SER A 288 -8.04 1.24 28.46
C SER A 288 -7.77 2.36 29.46
N HIS A 289 -8.37 3.51 29.26
CA HIS A 289 -8.61 4.43 30.34
C HIS A 289 -10.01 4.17 30.91
N PRO A 290 -10.11 4.22 32.27
CA PRO A 290 -11.29 3.82 33.05
C PRO A 290 -12.55 4.62 32.72
#